data_037ab1357afea6438b13e052bb1fb616
#
_entry.id   037ab1357afea6438b13e052bb1fb616
#
_cell.length_a   1.000
_cell.length_b   1.000
_cell.length_c   1.000
_cell.angle_alpha   90.00
_cell.angle_beta   90.00
_cell.angle_gamma   90.00
#
_symmetry.space_group_name_H-M   'P 1'
#
loop_
_entity.id
_entity.type
_entity.pdbx_description
1 polymer ?
#
loop_
_entity_poly.entity_id
_entity_poly.type
_entity_poly.pdbx_seq_one_letter_code
_entity_poly.pdbx_strand_id
1 'polypeptide(L)'
;MKMDKKIYITQPFLPPLEEFNIYLQQIWKSKHITNNGPFHKLFEQELCSYLGVKYISLLTNGTIALLVAIKALELKGEIITTPYSFVATAHS
;
A
#
# COMPACT_ATOMS: atom_id res chain seq x y z
N MET A 1 -29.52 17.99 24.77
CA MET A 1 -29.56 16.61 24.26
C MET A 1 -28.13 16.21 23.85
N LYS A 2 -27.53 15.31 24.61
CA LYS A 2 -26.19 14.80 24.22
C LYS A 2 -26.39 13.86 23.04
N MET A 3 -25.83 14.20 21.89
CA MET A 3 -25.75 13.24 20.80
C MET A 3 -24.78 12.12 21.21
N ASP A 4 -25.29 10.89 21.27
CA ASP A 4 -24.46 9.73 21.52
C ASP A 4 -23.42 9.61 20.41
N LYS A 5 -22.20 10.00 20.72
CA LYS A 5 -21.07 9.87 19.79
C LYS A 5 -20.73 8.39 19.69
N LYS A 6 -21.14 7.76 18.58
CA LYS A 6 -20.79 6.36 18.34
C LYS A 6 -19.28 6.22 18.26
N ILE A 7 -18.74 5.30 19.02
CA ILE A 7 -17.34 4.90 18.97
C ILE A 7 -17.28 3.61 18.17
N TYR A 8 -16.58 3.66 17.03
CA TYR A 8 -16.39 2.47 16.18
C TYR A 8 -15.11 1.73 16.61
N ILE A 9 -15.14 0.40 16.57
CA ILE A 9 -13.94 -0.42 16.81
C ILE A 9 -12.94 -0.22 15.69
N THR A 10 -13.43 -0.15 14.45
CA THR A 10 -12.63 0.14 13.27
C THR A 10 -13.36 1.15 12.40
N GLN A 11 -12.64 2.15 11.93
CA GLN A 11 -13.15 3.13 11.00
C GLN A 11 -12.05 3.51 10.02
N PRO A 12 -12.27 3.38 8.69
CA PRO A 12 -11.27 3.77 7.73
C PRO A 12 -11.06 5.30 7.77
N PHE A 13 -9.83 5.72 7.64
CA PHE A 13 -9.49 7.10 7.37
C PHE A 13 -9.57 7.34 5.86
N LEU A 14 -10.37 8.30 5.47
CA LEU A 14 -10.51 8.69 4.07
C LEU A 14 -10.12 10.16 3.93
N PRO A 15 -9.41 10.52 2.85
CA PRO A 15 -9.13 11.93 2.57
C PRO A 15 -10.42 12.69 2.23
N PRO A 16 -10.41 14.03 2.31
CA PRO A 16 -11.53 14.84 1.82
C PRO A 16 -11.86 14.50 0.36
N LEU A 17 -13.15 14.32 0.07
CA LEU A 17 -13.60 13.91 -1.25
C LEU A 17 -13.20 14.90 -2.35
N GLU A 18 -13.21 16.19 -2.02
CA GLU A 18 -12.83 17.27 -2.93
C GLU A 18 -11.37 17.13 -3.39
N GLU A 19 -10.46 16.81 -2.48
CA GLU A 19 -9.05 16.57 -2.79
C GLU A 19 -8.88 15.32 -3.65
N PHE A 20 -9.58 14.24 -3.31
CA PHE A 20 -9.55 13.00 -4.06
C PHE A 20 -10.09 13.16 -5.49
N ASN A 21 -11.14 13.96 -5.66
CA ASN A 21 -11.72 14.24 -6.97
C ASN A 21 -10.74 14.93 -7.94
N ILE A 22 -9.83 15.75 -7.43
CA ILE A 22 -8.78 16.39 -8.26
C ILE A 22 -7.91 15.32 -8.93
N TYR A 23 -7.49 14.31 -8.17
CA TYR A 23 -6.70 13.19 -8.70
C TYR A 23 -7.52 12.33 -9.66
N LEU A 24 -8.77 12.05 -9.35
CA LEU A 24 -9.67 11.32 -10.24
C LEU A 24 -9.83 11.99 -11.60
N GLN A 25 -10.04 13.32 -11.63
CA GLN A 25 -10.14 14.07 -12.88
C GLN A 25 -8.88 13.95 -13.75
N GLN A 26 -7.71 13.94 -13.13
CA GLN A 26 -6.45 13.75 -13.84
C GLN A 26 -6.32 12.33 -14.42
N ILE A 27 -6.76 11.31 -13.66
CA ILE A 27 -6.80 9.92 -14.15
C ILE A 27 -7.74 9.79 -15.35
N TRP A 28 -8.95 10.37 -15.25
CA TRP A 28 -9.92 10.37 -16.37
C TRP A 28 -9.38 11.05 -17.61
N LYS A 29 -8.68 12.17 -17.44
CA LYS A 29 -8.06 12.89 -18.54
C LYS A 29 -6.90 12.13 -19.20
N SER A 30 -6.05 11.51 -18.38
CA SER A 30 -4.90 10.75 -18.89
C SER A 30 -5.29 9.40 -19.49
N LYS A 31 -6.42 8.83 -19.04
CA LYS A 31 -6.88 7.47 -19.40
C LYS A 31 -5.86 6.36 -19.05
N HIS A 32 -4.90 6.65 -18.19
CA HIS A 32 -3.90 5.68 -17.75
C HIS A 32 -4.36 5.03 -16.44
N ILE A 33 -4.92 3.84 -16.55
CA ILE A 33 -5.48 3.07 -15.44
C ILE A 33 -4.73 1.75 -15.15
N THR A 34 -3.62 1.55 -15.83
CA THR A 34 -2.74 0.38 -15.64
C THR A 34 -1.57 0.71 -14.71
N ASN A 35 -0.73 -0.28 -14.43
CA ASN A 35 0.47 -0.13 -13.61
C ASN A 35 1.45 0.93 -14.15
N ASN A 36 2.36 1.37 -13.29
CA ASN A 36 3.42 2.32 -13.62
C ASN A 36 2.93 3.66 -14.19
N GLY A 37 1.73 4.08 -13.77
CA GLY A 37 1.16 5.37 -14.14
C GLY A 37 1.76 6.55 -13.37
N PRO A 38 1.32 7.78 -13.68
CA PRO A 38 1.85 8.99 -13.05
C PRO A 38 1.71 8.98 -11.52
N PHE A 39 0.57 8.57 -11.00
CA PHE A 39 0.32 8.52 -9.54
C PHE A 39 1.07 7.39 -8.85
N HIS A 40 1.29 6.27 -9.53
CA HIS A 40 2.15 5.21 -9.03
C HIS A 40 3.58 5.73 -8.79
N LYS A 41 4.14 6.42 -9.78
CA LYS A 41 5.49 7.01 -9.69
C LYS A 41 5.56 8.11 -8.63
N LEU A 42 4.57 8.98 -8.58
CA LEU A 42 4.49 10.01 -7.55
C LEU A 42 4.45 9.41 -6.14
N PHE A 43 3.64 8.37 -5.95
CA PHE A 43 3.53 7.69 -4.66
C PHE A 43 4.84 7.01 -4.25
N GLU A 44 5.57 6.37 -5.18
CA GLU A 44 6.91 5.84 -4.91
C GLU A 44 7.87 6.93 -4.45
N GLN A 45 7.88 8.07 -5.13
CA GLN A 45 8.75 9.20 -4.78
C GLN A 45 8.44 9.77 -3.39
N GLU A 46 7.16 10.01 -3.11
CA GLU A 46 6.71 10.51 -1.80
C GLU A 46 7.05 9.53 -0.67
N LEU A 47 6.85 8.23 -0.87
CA LEU A 47 7.21 7.22 0.10
C LEU A 47 8.73 7.11 0.31
N CYS A 48 9.53 7.20 -0.75
CA CYS A 48 10.99 7.25 -0.62
C CYS A 48 11.42 8.43 0.26
N SER A 49 10.84 9.60 0.01
CA SER A 49 11.10 10.81 0.80
C SER A 49 10.67 10.65 2.27
N TYR A 50 9.44 10.16 2.47
CA TYR A 50 8.88 9.98 3.81
C TYR A 50 9.65 8.96 4.66
N LEU A 51 10.04 7.84 4.07
CA LEU A 51 10.76 6.76 4.76
C LEU A 51 12.29 6.96 4.79
N GLY A 52 12.82 7.95 4.07
CA GLY A 52 14.25 8.18 3.96
C GLY A 52 15.02 7.07 3.26
N VAL A 53 14.36 6.34 2.35
CA VAL A 53 14.98 5.24 1.59
C VAL A 53 15.26 5.66 0.16
N LYS A 54 16.28 5.06 -0.45
CA LYS A 54 16.68 5.39 -1.83
C LYS A 54 15.79 4.73 -2.87
N TYR A 55 15.31 3.53 -2.60
CA TYR A 55 14.51 2.74 -3.52
C TYR A 55 13.30 2.16 -2.82
N ILE A 56 12.20 2.10 -3.51
CA ILE A 56 10.97 1.45 -3.08
C ILE A 56 10.28 0.83 -4.29
N SER A 57 9.55 -0.22 -4.08
CA SER A 57 8.68 -0.84 -5.09
C SER A 57 7.29 -1.02 -4.52
N LEU A 58 6.29 -0.54 -5.23
CA LEU A 58 4.90 -0.70 -4.86
C LEU A 58 4.35 -2.00 -5.43
N LEU A 59 3.65 -2.73 -4.59
CA LEU A 59 3.04 -4.02 -4.92
C LEU A 59 1.58 -4.01 -4.47
N THR A 60 0.76 -4.84 -5.09
CA THR A 60 -0.70 -4.85 -4.85
C THR A 60 -1.11 -5.24 -3.44
N ASN A 61 -0.32 -6.06 -2.77
CA ASN A 61 -0.59 -6.52 -1.41
C ASN A 61 0.68 -7.10 -0.76
N GLY A 62 0.62 -7.33 0.56
CA GLY A 62 1.74 -7.85 1.33
C GLY A 62 2.16 -9.26 0.96
N THR A 63 1.25 -10.14 0.56
CA THR A 63 1.58 -11.51 0.13
C THR A 63 2.50 -11.49 -1.09
N ILE A 64 2.14 -10.74 -2.11
CA ILE A 64 2.97 -10.57 -3.32
C ILE A 64 4.29 -9.88 -2.97
N ALA A 65 4.28 -8.89 -2.08
CA ALA A 65 5.50 -8.23 -1.63
C ALA A 65 6.49 -9.20 -0.99
N LEU A 66 6.03 -10.07 -0.10
CA LEU A 66 6.85 -11.10 0.52
C LEU A 66 7.40 -12.10 -0.50
N LEU A 67 6.55 -12.62 -1.39
CA LEU A 67 6.97 -13.55 -2.44
C LEU A 67 8.04 -12.93 -3.36
N VAL A 68 7.84 -11.70 -3.79
CA VAL A 68 8.81 -11.00 -4.65
C VAL A 68 10.11 -10.75 -3.90
N ALA A 69 10.05 -10.30 -2.65
CA ALA A 69 11.24 -10.04 -1.83
C ALA A 69 12.06 -11.30 -1.61
N ILE A 70 11.44 -12.41 -1.23
CA ILE A 70 12.11 -13.70 -1.01
C ILE A 70 12.81 -14.18 -2.29
N LYS A 71 12.11 -14.08 -3.43
CA LYS A 71 12.68 -14.44 -4.73
C LYS A 71 13.80 -13.52 -5.20
N ALA A 72 13.60 -12.22 -5.05
CA ALA A 72 14.58 -11.22 -5.49
C ALA A 72 15.89 -11.28 -4.68
N LEU A 73 15.80 -11.64 -3.41
CA LEU A 73 16.96 -11.82 -2.53
C LEU A 73 17.61 -13.21 -2.65
N GLU A 74 17.01 -14.09 -3.45
CA GLU A 74 17.50 -15.49 -3.64
C GLU A 74 17.74 -16.22 -2.32
N LEU A 75 16.85 -15.98 -1.33
CA LEU A 75 17.00 -16.57 -0.01
C LEU A 75 16.96 -18.10 -0.08
N LYS A 76 17.92 -18.73 0.59
CA LYS A 76 18.05 -20.18 0.69
C LYS A 76 18.09 -20.58 2.16
N GLY A 77 17.56 -21.78 2.46
CA GLY A 77 17.50 -22.30 3.83
C GLY A 77 16.17 -22.01 4.50
N GLU A 78 16.17 -22.03 5.81
CA GLU A 78 14.97 -21.85 6.63
C GLU A 78 14.70 -20.36 6.88
N ILE A 79 13.42 -20.00 6.89
CA ILE A 79 12.95 -18.64 7.21
C ILE A 79 12.15 -18.73 8.51
N ILE A 80 12.55 -17.94 9.50
CA ILE A 80 11.86 -17.83 10.78
C ILE A 80 10.86 -16.69 10.73
N THR A 81 9.62 -16.96 11.08
CA THR A 81 8.54 -15.97 11.14
C THR A 81 7.64 -16.19 12.36
N THR A 82 6.74 -15.26 12.61
CA THR A 82 5.78 -15.33 13.70
C THR A 82 4.49 -16.06 13.26
N PRO A 83 3.86 -16.87 14.11
CA PRO A 83 2.51 -17.39 13.85
C PRO A 83 1.41 -16.35 14.10
N TYR A 84 1.73 -15.25 14.77
CA TYR A 84 0.78 -14.15 15.05
C TYR A 84 0.67 -13.22 13.85
N SER A 85 0.14 -13.76 12.75
CA SER A 85 -0.06 -13.06 11.49
C SER A 85 -1.10 -13.80 10.64
N PHE A 86 -1.53 -13.16 9.56
CA PHE A 86 -2.36 -13.84 8.56
C PHE A 86 -1.57 -14.98 7.90
N VAL A 87 -2.26 -16.06 7.57
CA VAL A 87 -1.66 -17.29 7.03
C VAL A 87 -0.75 -17.07 5.82
N ALA A 88 -1.03 -16.05 5.00
CA ALA A 88 -0.20 -15.72 3.85
C ALA A 88 1.27 -15.44 4.19
N THR A 89 1.57 -14.90 5.39
CA THR A 89 2.95 -14.66 5.84
C THR A 89 3.77 -15.95 5.91
N ALA A 90 3.16 -17.03 6.41
CA ALA A 90 3.83 -18.34 6.50
C ALA A 90 3.82 -19.10 5.16
N HIS A 91 2.88 -18.83 4.28
CA HIS A 91 2.73 -19.49 2.98
C HIS A 91 3.43 -18.77 1.83
N SER A 92 3.98 -17.60 2.08
CA SER A 92 4.80 -16.89 1.08
C SER A 92 6.15 -17.60 0.88
#